data_c7da0fb62e9f18a3933ddf3c23fdb578
#
_entry.id   c7da0fb62e9f18a3933ddf3c23fdb578
#
_cell.length_a   1.000
_cell.length_b   1.000
_cell.length_c   1.000
_cell.angle_alpha   90.00
_cell.angle_beta   90.00
_cell.angle_gamma   90.00
#
_symmetry.space_group_name_H-M   'P 1'
#
loop_
_entity.id
_entity.type
_entity.pdbx_description
1 polymer ?
#
loop_
_entity_poly.entity_id
_entity_poly.type
_entity_poly.pdbx_seq_one_letter_code
_entity_poly.pdbx_strand_id
1 'polypeptide(L)'
;MLSKLTSPFREFGWFAGSLYAMDRAFSLVSRRLRLYFYELMVQPILNKPLLPARLTRQLEFREIRRGDPGIDRMPVRPEVMHSRFRQGALCLGAFKGEELIGYIWFCFRTYEEDEVRCTFVLTPEEEAVFDFDLYLFPEHRMGLGFAAIWTGANEFLRNRGIKFTFSRLTRFNVASRRAHRHLGWKPVGRAIFLQAWAFELMVATISPYLRLSLRRSKRVRVTLAPDVLLSHAKTSNG
;
A
#
# COMPACT_ATOMS: atom_id res chain seq x y z
N MET A 1 -7.40 7.60 32.06
CA MET A 1 -8.13 8.00 30.84
C MET A 1 -7.36 8.99 29.98
N LEU A 2 -6.67 9.96 30.54
CA LEU A 2 -5.81 10.96 29.85
C LEU A 2 -4.65 10.34 29.05
N SER A 3 -4.06 9.23 29.48
CA SER A 3 -2.92 8.57 28.78
C SER A 3 -3.30 8.01 27.41
N LYS A 4 -4.55 7.63 27.19
CA LYS A 4 -5.03 7.16 25.86
C LYS A 4 -5.24 8.31 24.87
N LEU A 5 -5.48 9.54 25.34
CA LEU A 5 -5.68 10.72 24.50
C LEU A 5 -4.34 11.35 24.05
N THR A 6 -3.28 11.22 24.85
CA THR A 6 -1.96 11.76 24.53
C THR A 6 -1.09 10.81 23.70
N SER A 7 -1.44 9.52 23.63
CA SER A 7 -0.72 8.49 22.89
C SER A 7 -0.53 8.82 21.39
N PRO A 8 -1.57 9.25 20.65
CA PRO A 8 -1.42 9.58 19.23
C PRO A 8 -0.46 10.75 18.96
N PHE A 9 -0.44 11.75 19.83
CA PHE A 9 0.44 12.92 19.68
C PHE A 9 1.91 12.57 19.92
N ARG A 10 2.17 11.65 20.85
CA ARG A 10 3.52 11.13 21.11
C ARG A 10 4.02 10.22 19.99
N GLU A 11 3.12 9.43 19.39
CA GLU A 11 3.46 8.44 18.37
C GLU A 11 3.57 9.05 16.98
N PHE A 12 2.67 9.98 16.62
CA PHE A 12 2.57 10.54 15.26
C PHE A 12 3.11 11.97 15.16
N GLY A 13 3.39 12.64 16.27
CA GLY A 13 3.63 14.09 16.37
C GLY A 13 2.34 14.90 16.34
N TRP A 14 2.45 16.20 16.66
CA TRP A 14 1.27 17.08 16.85
C TRP A 14 0.36 17.12 15.61
N PHE A 15 0.92 17.34 14.42
CA PHE A 15 0.14 17.46 13.18
C PHE A 15 -0.63 16.17 12.84
N ALA A 16 0.07 15.05 12.74
CA ALA A 16 -0.58 13.78 12.39
C ALA A 16 -1.47 13.26 13.52
N GLY A 17 -1.12 13.53 14.79
CA GLY A 17 -1.95 13.22 15.94
C GLY A 17 -3.27 14.00 15.93
N SER A 18 -3.26 15.28 15.53
CA SER A 18 -4.48 16.10 15.38
C SER A 18 -5.37 15.55 14.26
N LEU A 19 -4.79 15.18 13.11
CA LEU A 19 -5.55 14.57 12.01
C LEU A 19 -6.16 13.21 12.41
N TYR A 20 -5.43 12.40 13.19
CA TYR A 20 -5.96 11.16 13.75
C TYR A 20 -7.15 11.43 14.70
N ALA A 21 -7.02 12.39 15.61
CA ALA A 21 -8.10 12.77 16.52
C ALA A 21 -9.33 13.28 15.77
N MET A 22 -9.11 14.07 14.71
CA MET A 22 -10.18 14.56 13.82
C MET A 22 -10.88 13.39 13.11
N ASP A 23 -10.16 12.42 12.52
CA ASP A 23 -10.79 11.26 11.88
C ASP A 23 -11.63 10.46 12.88
N ARG A 24 -11.14 10.30 14.11
CA ARG A 24 -11.90 9.62 15.17
C ARG A 24 -13.16 10.40 15.54
N ALA A 25 -13.09 11.71 15.70
CA ALA A 25 -14.25 12.57 15.96
C ALA A 25 -15.25 12.52 14.79
N PHE A 26 -14.77 12.62 13.56
CA PHE A 26 -15.61 12.54 12.36
C PHE A 26 -16.34 11.19 12.27
N SER A 27 -15.68 10.08 12.58
CA SER A 27 -16.27 8.75 12.56
C SER A 27 -17.39 8.58 13.60
N LEU A 28 -17.41 9.37 14.68
CA LEU A 28 -18.49 9.39 15.66
C LEU A 28 -19.72 10.15 15.13
N VAL A 29 -19.48 11.19 14.29
CA VAL A 29 -20.57 12.00 13.71
C VAL A 29 -21.22 11.25 12.53
N SER A 30 -20.41 10.73 11.60
CA SER A 30 -20.93 10.03 10.44
C SER A 30 -19.90 9.11 9.82
N ARG A 31 -20.33 7.91 9.37
CA ARG A 31 -19.50 7.00 8.55
C ARG A 31 -19.14 7.59 7.19
N ARG A 32 -19.81 8.65 6.74
CA ARG A 32 -19.56 9.35 5.46
C ARG A 32 -18.57 10.51 5.61
N LEU A 33 -18.14 10.80 6.82
CA LEU A 33 -17.14 11.84 7.11
C LEU A 33 -15.86 11.14 7.55
N ARG A 34 -14.86 11.12 6.68
CA ARG A 34 -13.60 10.40 6.89
C ARG A 34 -12.41 11.27 6.50
N LEU A 35 -11.31 11.06 7.19
CA LEU A 35 -10.03 11.69 6.91
C LEU A 35 -8.96 10.61 6.73
N TYR A 36 -8.30 10.64 5.57
CA TYR A 36 -7.19 9.75 5.26
C TYR A 36 -5.91 10.55 5.15
N PHE A 37 -4.87 10.10 5.79
CA PHE A 37 -3.54 10.68 5.65
C PHE A 37 -2.58 9.61 5.13
N TYR A 38 -2.23 9.72 3.84
CA TYR A 38 -1.35 8.80 3.14
C TYR A 38 0.08 9.34 3.03
N GLU A 39 1.02 8.48 3.26
CA GLU A 39 2.42 8.62 2.89
C GLU A 39 2.62 7.76 1.62
N LEU A 40 2.95 8.42 0.51
CA LEU A 40 3.21 7.81 -0.78
C LEU A 40 4.68 7.42 -0.85
N MET A 41 4.97 6.20 -1.25
CA MET A 41 6.30 5.62 -1.14
C MET A 41 6.69 4.92 -2.42
N VAL A 42 8.00 4.85 -2.63
CA VAL A 42 8.64 4.00 -3.63
C VAL A 42 9.70 3.14 -2.95
N GLN A 43 9.82 1.90 -3.38
CA GLN A 43 10.92 1.00 -2.97
C GLN A 43 11.49 0.28 -4.19
N PRO A 44 12.79 -0.03 -4.19
CA PRO A 44 13.40 -0.82 -5.27
C PRO A 44 13.00 -2.29 -5.13
N ILE A 45 12.93 -2.99 -6.25
CA ILE A 45 12.87 -4.46 -6.26
C ILE A 45 14.25 -4.99 -5.89
N LEU A 46 14.31 -5.78 -4.82
CA LEU A 46 15.58 -6.29 -4.31
C LEU A 46 16.10 -7.45 -5.15
N ASN A 47 17.39 -7.41 -5.48
CA ASN A 47 18.07 -8.49 -6.20
C ASN A 47 18.41 -9.69 -5.30
N LYS A 48 18.49 -9.44 -3.98
CA LYS A 48 18.78 -10.48 -2.98
C LYS A 48 17.52 -10.84 -2.21
N PRO A 49 17.31 -12.13 -1.90
CA PRO A 49 16.19 -12.53 -1.06
C PRO A 49 16.34 -11.95 0.34
N LEU A 50 15.23 -11.57 0.96
CA LEU A 50 15.19 -11.07 2.34
C LEU A 50 15.41 -12.19 3.37
N LEU A 51 15.12 -13.42 2.97
CA LEU A 51 15.29 -14.61 3.81
C LEU A 51 16.17 -15.64 3.12
N PRO A 52 16.98 -16.39 3.90
CA PRO A 52 17.69 -17.56 3.39
C PRO A 52 16.74 -18.58 2.77
N ALA A 53 17.16 -19.24 1.67
CA ALA A 53 16.35 -20.22 0.95
C ALA A 53 15.80 -21.36 1.84
N ARG A 54 16.52 -21.75 2.90
CA ARG A 54 16.06 -22.76 3.87
C ARG A 54 14.75 -22.39 4.56
N LEU A 55 14.47 -21.07 4.75
CA LEU A 55 13.27 -20.58 5.42
C LEU A 55 12.09 -20.40 4.47
N THR A 56 12.34 -20.31 3.17
CA THR A 56 11.30 -20.16 2.14
C THR A 56 11.07 -21.44 1.33
N ARG A 57 11.89 -22.50 1.52
CA ARG A 57 11.82 -23.76 0.76
C ARG A 57 10.45 -24.44 0.77
N GLN A 58 9.70 -24.27 1.86
CA GLN A 58 8.36 -24.86 2.01
C GLN A 58 7.24 -23.95 1.51
N LEU A 59 7.59 -22.75 1.00
CA LEU A 59 6.63 -21.77 0.51
C LEU A 59 6.61 -21.80 -1.00
N GLU A 60 5.40 -21.83 -1.54
CA GLU A 60 5.11 -21.65 -2.95
C GLU A 60 4.48 -20.26 -3.14
N PHE A 61 4.94 -19.52 -4.16
CA PHE A 61 4.40 -18.21 -4.52
C PHE A 61 3.73 -18.34 -5.88
N ARG A 62 2.41 -18.23 -5.91
CA ARG A 62 1.64 -18.33 -7.14
C ARG A 62 0.54 -17.28 -7.23
N GLU A 63 0.18 -16.95 -8.45
CA GLU A 63 -0.92 -16.03 -8.74
C GLU A 63 -2.24 -16.65 -8.30
N ILE A 64 -3.02 -15.89 -7.55
CA ILE A 64 -4.39 -16.23 -7.19
C ILE A 64 -5.32 -15.59 -8.21
N ARG A 65 -6.11 -16.43 -8.90
CA ARG A 65 -7.05 -16.01 -9.93
C ARG A 65 -8.47 -15.98 -9.40
N ARG A 66 -9.33 -15.30 -10.12
CA ARG A 66 -10.77 -15.29 -9.82
C ARG A 66 -11.31 -16.73 -9.80
N GLY A 67 -11.98 -17.12 -8.71
CA GLY A 67 -12.52 -18.46 -8.51
C GLY A 67 -11.60 -19.43 -7.79
N ASP A 68 -10.34 -19.05 -7.48
CA ASP A 68 -9.47 -19.89 -6.66
C ASP A 68 -10.00 -19.98 -5.21
N PRO A 69 -9.93 -21.16 -4.57
CA PRO A 69 -10.46 -21.37 -3.21
C PRO A 69 -9.87 -20.44 -2.16
N GLY A 70 -8.64 -19.94 -2.36
CA GLY A 70 -7.98 -19.03 -1.45
C GLY A 70 -8.67 -17.66 -1.34
N ILE A 71 -9.47 -17.27 -2.34
CA ILE A 71 -10.18 -15.97 -2.36
C ILE A 71 -11.21 -15.88 -1.25
N ASP A 72 -11.94 -16.95 -0.97
CA ASP A 72 -13.02 -16.97 0.03
C ASP A 72 -12.49 -16.76 1.47
N ARG A 73 -11.21 -17.03 1.69
CA ARG A 73 -10.55 -16.78 2.98
C ARG A 73 -10.07 -15.33 3.15
N MET A 74 -10.04 -14.52 2.09
CA MET A 74 -9.55 -13.14 2.15
C MET A 74 -10.58 -12.24 2.84
N PRO A 75 -10.19 -11.42 3.84
CA PRO A 75 -11.10 -10.52 4.55
C PRO A 75 -11.38 -9.25 3.71
N VAL A 76 -11.76 -9.45 2.46
CA VAL A 76 -12.06 -8.41 1.48
C VAL A 76 -13.51 -8.55 1.03
N ARG A 77 -14.26 -7.45 1.03
CA ARG A 77 -15.65 -7.46 0.56
C ARG A 77 -15.74 -7.87 -0.92
N PRO A 78 -16.75 -8.65 -1.32
CA PRO A 78 -16.88 -9.14 -2.71
C PRO A 78 -16.83 -8.03 -3.77
N GLU A 79 -17.45 -6.87 -3.49
CA GLU A 79 -17.48 -5.74 -4.42
C GLU A 79 -16.08 -5.14 -4.64
N VAL A 80 -15.27 -5.06 -3.57
CA VAL A 80 -13.88 -4.59 -3.63
C VAL A 80 -13.03 -5.60 -4.39
N MET A 81 -13.17 -6.89 -4.10
CA MET A 81 -12.51 -7.98 -4.83
C MET A 81 -12.82 -7.92 -6.32
N HIS A 82 -14.12 -7.78 -6.66
CA HIS A 82 -14.55 -7.64 -8.06
C HIS A 82 -13.91 -6.40 -8.73
N SER A 83 -13.86 -5.26 -8.02
CA SER A 83 -13.25 -4.03 -8.52
C SER A 83 -11.75 -4.20 -8.79
N ARG A 84 -11.03 -4.90 -7.90
CA ARG A 84 -9.60 -5.19 -8.06
C ARG A 84 -9.32 -6.01 -9.32
N PHE A 85 -10.02 -7.11 -9.51
CA PHE A 85 -9.88 -7.91 -10.73
C PHE A 85 -10.30 -7.17 -11.99
N ARG A 86 -11.34 -6.32 -11.93
CA ARG A 86 -11.79 -5.53 -13.07
C ARG A 86 -10.76 -4.50 -13.52
N GLN A 87 -9.99 -3.90 -12.60
CA GLN A 87 -8.90 -3.00 -12.96
C GLN A 87 -7.61 -3.72 -13.36
N GLY A 88 -7.62 -5.06 -13.46
CA GLY A 88 -6.46 -5.87 -13.83
C GLY A 88 -5.45 -6.08 -12.70
N ALA A 89 -5.89 -5.94 -11.44
CA ALA A 89 -5.02 -6.23 -10.31
C ALA A 89 -4.68 -7.72 -10.25
N LEU A 90 -3.41 -8.02 -9.97
CA LEU A 90 -2.86 -9.35 -9.77
C LEU A 90 -2.68 -9.61 -8.29
N CYS A 91 -3.10 -10.76 -7.81
CA CYS A 91 -2.88 -11.22 -6.44
C CYS A 91 -1.81 -12.29 -6.41
N LEU A 92 -0.71 -12.06 -5.69
CA LEU A 92 0.30 -13.07 -5.42
C LEU A 92 0.06 -13.67 -4.05
N GLY A 93 -0.22 -14.96 -3.98
CA GLY A 93 -0.37 -15.71 -2.75
C GLY A 93 0.92 -16.41 -2.34
N ALA A 94 1.15 -16.50 -1.05
CA ALA A 94 2.17 -17.34 -0.44
C ALA A 94 1.47 -18.56 0.19
N PHE A 95 1.89 -19.75 -0.20
CA PHE A 95 1.29 -21.02 0.22
C PHE A 95 2.31 -21.88 0.96
N LYS A 96 1.83 -22.60 1.98
CA LYS A 96 2.56 -23.68 2.64
C LYS A 96 1.77 -24.97 2.39
N GLY A 97 2.23 -25.77 1.43
CA GLY A 97 1.37 -26.81 0.83
C GLY A 97 0.13 -26.17 0.20
N GLU A 98 -1.06 -26.65 0.55
CA GLU A 98 -2.32 -26.07 0.07
C GLU A 98 -2.81 -24.87 0.88
N GLU A 99 -2.18 -24.56 2.00
CA GLU A 99 -2.62 -23.50 2.89
C GLU A 99 -2.12 -22.14 2.41
N LEU A 100 -3.05 -21.20 2.14
CA LEU A 100 -2.75 -19.79 1.90
C LEU A 100 -2.37 -19.11 3.22
N ILE A 101 -1.10 -18.72 3.36
CA ILE A 101 -0.58 -18.07 4.58
C ILE A 101 -0.63 -16.54 4.51
N GLY A 102 -0.73 -15.99 3.32
CA GLY A 102 -0.84 -14.55 3.08
C GLY A 102 -0.79 -14.21 1.60
N TYR A 103 -1.01 -12.95 1.28
CA TYR A 103 -1.06 -12.47 -0.10
C TYR A 103 -0.63 -11.00 -0.18
N ILE A 104 -0.35 -10.55 -1.42
CA ILE A 104 -0.10 -9.16 -1.79
C ILE A 104 -0.72 -8.88 -3.15
N TRP A 105 -1.30 -7.68 -3.32
CA TRP A 105 -1.89 -7.26 -4.58
C TRP A 105 -0.99 -6.29 -5.32
N PHE A 106 -1.04 -6.36 -6.66
CA PHE A 106 -0.31 -5.49 -7.57
C PHE A 106 -1.21 -4.94 -8.65
N CYS A 107 -1.06 -3.64 -8.96
CA CYS A 107 -1.58 -3.02 -10.18
C CYS A 107 -0.42 -2.50 -11.02
N PHE A 108 -0.45 -2.81 -12.31
CA PHE A 108 0.52 -2.30 -13.29
C PHE A 108 0.00 -1.02 -13.92
N ARG A 109 0.87 -0.05 -14.25
CA ARG A 109 0.58 1.22 -14.90
C ARG A 109 -0.27 2.18 -14.09
N THR A 110 -1.43 1.76 -13.64
CA THR A 110 -2.34 2.59 -12.84
C THR A 110 -3.00 1.79 -11.73
N TYR A 111 -3.31 2.46 -10.63
CA TYR A 111 -4.08 1.88 -9.53
C TYR A 111 -5.21 2.82 -9.14
N GLU A 112 -6.45 2.34 -9.22
CA GLU A 112 -7.64 3.00 -8.68
C GLU A 112 -7.79 2.67 -7.20
N GLU A 113 -7.58 3.66 -6.36
CA GLU A 113 -7.60 3.49 -4.89
C GLU A 113 -8.98 3.08 -4.38
N ASP A 114 -9.01 2.12 -3.46
CA ASP A 114 -10.26 1.53 -2.93
C ASP A 114 -11.01 2.47 -1.96
N GLU A 115 -10.29 3.32 -1.23
CA GLU A 115 -10.85 4.13 -0.13
C GLU A 115 -11.16 5.57 -0.54
N VAL A 116 -10.36 6.14 -1.45
CA VAL A 116 -10.50 7.53 -1.91
C VAL A 116 -10.59 7.59 -3.43
N ARG A 117 -11.06 8.72 -3.96
CA ARG A 117 -11.30 8.90 -5.40
C ARG A 117 -10.06 9.36 -6.14
N CYS A 118 -9.00 8.58 -6.00
CA CYS A 118 -7.70 8.81 -6.61
C CYS A 118 -7.34 7.65 -7.54
N THR A 119 -6.66 7.98 -8.65
CA THR A 119 -5.97 7.02 -9.51
C THR A 119 -4.50 7.38 -9.48
N PHE A 120 -3.67 6.49 -8.99
CA PHE A 120 -2.22 6.61 -9.09
C PHE A 120 -1.77 6.16 -10.47
N VAL A 121 -0.91 6.95 -11.10
CA VAL A 121 -0.29 6.69 -12.40
C VAL A 121 1.19 6.51 -12.18
N LEU A 122 1.74 5.40 -12.64
CA LEU A 122 3.12 5.02 -12.35
C LEU A 122 4.05 5.45 -13.49
N THR A 123 5.22 5.94 -13.14
CA THR A 123 6.28 6.28 -14.08
C THR A 123 7.62 5.77 -13.54
N PRO A 124 8.44 5.07 -14.33
CA PRO A 124 8.19 4.60 -15.70
C PRO A 124 7.16 3.45 -15.72
N GLU A 125 6.28 3.45 -16.72
CA GLU A 125 5.10 2.58 -16.77
C GLU A 125 5.44 1.08 -16.84
N GLU A 126 6.48 0.73 -17.60
CA GLU A 126 6.89 -0.66 -17.84
C GLU A 126 7.79 -1.24 -16.72
N GLU A 127 8.33 -0.38 -15.85
CA GLU A 127 9.29 -0.78 -14.82
C GLU A 127 8.72 -0.66 -13.40
N ALA A 128 7.48 -0.22 -13.29
CA ALA A 128 6.85 0.10 -12.01
C ALA A 128 5.54 -0.64 -11.80
N VAL A 129 5.25 -0.95 -10.54
CA VAL A 129 3.99 -1.55 -10.09
C VAL A 129 3.52 -0.84 -8.83
N PHE A 130 2.21 -0.81 -8.59
CA PHE A 130 1.65 -0.37 -7.31
C PHE A 130 1.31 -1.60 -6.46
N ASP A 131 1.92 -1.72 -5.27
CA ASP A 131 1.60 -2.76 -4.30
C ASP A 131 0.60 -2.25 -3.26
N PHE A 132 -0.34 -3.09 -2.90
CA PHE A 132 -1.34 -2.77 -1.90
C PHE A 132 -1.88 -4.03 -1.23
N ASP A 133 -2.52 -3.84 -0.07
CA ASP A 133 -3.19 -4.90 0.70
C ASP A 133 -2.33 -6.16 0.88
N LEU A 134 -1.07 -5.98 1.35
CA LEU A 134 -0.30 -7.10 1.88
C LEU A 134 -0.97 -7.59 3.15
N TYR A 135 -1.42 -8.83 3.14
CA TYR A 135 -2.10 -9.46 4.25
C TYR A 135 -1.45 -10.78 4.63
N LEU A 136 -1.27 -10.97 5.93
CA LEU A 136 -0.89 -12.24 6.55
C LEU A 136 -2.05 -12.72 7.40
N PHE A 137 -2.40 -13.98 7.27
CA PHE A 137 -3.39 -14.57 8.18
C PHE A 137 -2.88 -14.51 9.61
N PRO A 138 -3.76 -14.33 10.61
CA PRO A 138 -3.36 -14.08 12.00
C PRO A 138 -2.35 -15.07 12.56
N GLU A 139 -2.52 -16.35 12.22
CA GLU A 139 -1.67 -17.48 12.62
C GLU A 139 -0.22 -17.38 12.08
N HIS A 140 -0.02 -16.60 10.98
CA HIS A 140 1.27 -16.42 10.31
C HIS A 140 1.88 -15.03 10.50
N ARG A 141 1.27 -14.16 11.31
CA ARG A 141 1.76 -12.78 11.56
C ARG A 141 2.99 -12.73 12.45
N MET A 142 3.18 -13.74 13.29
CA MET A 142 4.35 -13.82 14.16
C MET A 142 5.55 -14.35 13.38
N GLY A 143 6.68 -13.63 13.42
CA GLY A 143 7.94 -14.07 12.80
C GLY A 143 8.21 -13.47 11.42
N LEU A 144 8.54 -14.32 10.44
CA LEU A 144 9.16 -13.93 9.17
C LEU A 144 8.17 -13.80 8.00
N GLY A 145 6.86 -13.88 8.22
CA GLY A 145 5.83 -13.91 7.17
C GLY A 145 5.90 -12.71 6.23
N PHE A 146 6.10 -11.50 6.73
CA PHE A 146 6.25 -10.30 5.91
C PHE A 146 7.46 -10.40 4.98
N ALA A 147 8.63 -10.79 5.52
CA ALA A 147 9.85 -10.95 4.75
C ALA A 147 9.74 -12.13 3.75
N ALA A 148 8.99 -13.17 4.09
CA ALA A 148 8.73 -14.30 3.20
C ALA A 148 7.91 -13.86 1.97
N ILE A 149 6.78 -13.16 2.19
CA ILE A 149 5.96 -12.63 1.07
C ILE A 149 6.79 -11.71 0.19
N TRP A 150 7.57 -10.78 0.77
CA TRP A 150 8.41 -9.88 -0.02
C TRP A 150 9.59 -10.59 -0.71
N THR A 151 10.07 -11.73 -0.20
CA THR A 151 11.06 -12.55 -0.92
C THR A 151 10.45 -13.08 -2.23
N GLY A 152 9.28 -13.71 -2.16
CA GLY A 152 8.58 -14.18 -3.35
C GLY A 152 8.12 -13.06 -4.28
N ALA A 153 7.61 -11.96 -3.71
CA ALA A 153 7.17 -10.79 -4.46
C ALA A 153 8.31 -10.15 -5.27
N ASN A 154 9.49 -9.96 -4.67
CA ASN A 154 10.66 -9.43 -5.36
C ASN A 154 11.09 -10.32 -6.53
N GLU A 155 11.11 -11.63 -6.35
CA GLU A 155 11.44 -12.59 -7.41
C GLU A 155 10.40 -12.54 -8.53
N PHE A 156 9.12 -12.61 -8.18
CA PHE A 156 8.00 -12.54 -9.12
C PHE A 156 8.01 -11.27 -9.97
N LEU A 157 8.26 -10.10 -9.36
CA LEU A 157 8.28 -8.81 -10.03
C LEU A 157 9.55 -8.63 -10.87
N ARG A 158 10.70 -9.05 -10.37
CA ARG A 158 11.97 -9.03 -11.12
C ARG A 158 11.90 -9.84 -12.40
N ASN A 159 11.30 -11.03 -12.35
CA ASN A 159 11.11 -11.89 -13.53
C ASN A 159 10.20 -11.26 -14.59
N ARG A 160 9.45 -10.20 -14.23
CA ARG A 160 8.63 -9.37 -15.12
C ARG A 160 9.29 -8.05 -15.53
N GLY A 161 10.56 -7.82 -15.19
CA GLY A 161 11.29 -6.60 -15.54
C GLY A 161 10.94 -5.39 -14.65
N ILE A 162 10.17 -5.59 -13.57
CA ILE A 162 9.81 -4.51 -12.65
C ILE A 162 11.02 -4.15 -11.79
N LYS A 163 11.29 -2.85 -11.68
CA LYS A 163 12.41 -2.29 -10.91
C LYS A 163 11.95 -1.59 -9.62
N PHE A 164 10.72 -1.07 -9.62
CA PHE A 164 10.17 -0.27 -8.51
C PHE A 164 8.77 -0.72 -8.14
N THR A 165 8.46 -0.69 -6.83
CA THR A 165 7.08 -0.69 -6.40
C THR A 165 6.73 0.64 -5.75
N PHE A 166 5.52 1.11 -6.04
CA PHE A 166 4.90 2.23 -5.33
C PHE A 166 3.82 1.70 -4.41
N SER A 167 3.69 2.32 -3.24
CA SER A 167 2.59 2.02 -2.33
C SER A 167 2.14 3.26 -1.56
N ARG A 168 0.97 3.16 -0.97
CA ARG A 168 0.51 4.14 0.01
C ARG A 168 0.41 3.48 1.38
N LEU A 169 0.92 4.12 2.40
CA LEU A 169 0.67 3.73 3.78
C LEU A 169 -0.12 4.81 4.49
N THR A 170 -1.11 4.41 5.27
CA THR A 170 -1.70 5.37 6.19
C THR A 170 -0.65 5.76 7.24
N ARG A 171 -0.55 7.06 7.49
CA ARG A 171 0.39 7.62 8.47
C ARG A 171 0.22 7.01 9.86
N PHE A 172 -0.98 6.50 10.15
CA PHE A 172 -1.34 5.91 11.44
C PHE A 172 -0.95 4.43 11.58
N ASN A 173 -0.51 3.77 10.50
CA ASN A 173 -0.05 2.38 10.54
C ASN A 173 1.46 2.29 10.77
N VAL A 174 1.88 2.48 12.04
CA VAL A 174 3.30 2.46 12.44
C VAL A 174 3.96 1.11 12.19
N ALA A 175 3.23 0.01 12.39
CA ALA A 175 3.75 -1.33 12.18
C ALA A 175 4.15 -1.57 10.71
N SER A 176 3.25 -1.24 9.78
CA SER A 176 3.52 -1.36 8.35
C SER A 176 4.68 -0.44 7.90
N ARG A 177 4.69 0.82 8.37
CA ARG A 177 5.77 1.76 8.06
C ARG A 177 7.14 1.27 8.56
N ARG A 178 7.18 0.65 9.76
CA ARG A 178 8.41 0.08 10.32
C ARG A 178 8.87 -1.12 9.50
N ALA A 179 7.96 -2.01 9.11
CA ALA A 179 8.27 -3.17 8.29
C ALA A 179 8.86 -2.77 6.91
N HIS A 180 8.26 -1.78 6.24
CA HIS A 180 8.72 -1.31 4.93
C HIS A 180 10.10 -0.60 4.96
N ARG A 181 10.54 -0.06 6.11
CA ARG A 181 11.88 0.54 6.22
C ARG A 181 13.00 -0.44 5.84
N HIS A 182 12.83 -1.72 6.17
CA HIS A 182 13.80 -2.76 5.84
C HIS A 182 13.84 -3.12 4.34
N LEU A 183 12.86 -2.66 3.56
CA LEU A 183 12.80 -2.84 2.11
C LEU A 183 13.46 -1.68 1.33
N GLY A 184 14.04 -0.71 2.03
CA GLY A 184 14.70 0.44 1.40
C GLY A 184 13.72 1.48 0.82
N TRP A 185 12.47 1.52 1.31
CA TRP A 185 11.49 2.48 0.83
C TRP A 185 11.91 3.94 1.06
N LYS A 186 11.47 4.81 0.16
CA LYS A 186 11.65 6.26 0.27
C LYS A 186 10.30 6.97 0.06
N PRO A 187 10.02 8.06 0.79
CA PRO A 187 8.80 8.85 0.55
C PRO A 187 8.91 9.62 -0.75
N VAL A 188 7.89 9.55 -1.60
CA VAL A 188 7.74 10.37 -2.82
C VAL A 188 6.76 11.51 -2.63
N GLY A 189 5.89 11.42 -1.63
CA GLY A 189 4.92 12.47 -1.32
C GLY A 189 4.00 12.09 -0.18
N ARG A 190 3.08 13.03 0.12
CA ARG A 190 2.01 12.83 1.10
C ARG A 190 0.72 13.36 0.52
N ALA A 191 -0.41 12.74 0.90
CA ALA A 191 -1.73 13.21 0.52
C ALA A 191 -2.70 13.07 1.70
N ILE A 192 -3.50 14.09 1.92
CA ILE A 192 -4.60 14.10 2.88
C ILE A 192 -5.89 14.17 2.08
N PHE A 193 -6.82 13.28 2.39
CA PHE A 193 -8.15 13.27 1.80
C PHE A 193 -9.19 13.49 2.89
N LEU A 194 -10.06 14.45 2.68
CA LEU A 194 -11.24 14.67 3.51
C LEU A 194 -12.48 14.32 2.68
N GLN A 195 -13.17 13.27 3.09
CA GLN A 195 -14.44 12.86 2.51
C GLN A 195 -15.60 13.38 3.35
N ALA A 196 -16.55 14.00 2.69
CA ALA A 196 -17.78 14.49 3.32
C ALA A 196 -18.95 14.27 2.34
N TRP A 197 -19.74 13.23 2.55
CA TRP A 197 -20.90 12.84 1.71
C TRP A 197 -20.52 12.67 0.22
N ALA A 198 -20.84 13.68 -0.59
CA ALA A 198 -20.58 13.69 -2.03
C ALA A 198 -19.27 14.39 -2.40
N PHE A 199 -18.63 15.06 -1.45
CA PHE A 199 -17.41 15.85 -1.64
C PHE A 199 -16.19 15.07 -1.19
N GLU A 200 -15.09 15.28 -1.88
CA GLU A 200 -13.78 14.83 -1.47
C GLU A 200 -12.75 15.92 -1.78
N LEU A 201 -12.08 16.40 -0.74
CA LEU A 201 -10.98 17.33 -0.84
C LEU A 201 -9.67 16.56 -0.70
N MET A 202 -8.76 16.72 -1.67
CA MET A 202 -7.38 16.23 -1.58
C MET A 202 -6.43 17.41 -1.43
N VAL A 203 -5.50 17.30 -0.49
CA VAL A 203 -4.32 18.17 -0.35
C VAL A 203 -3.08 17.29 -0.38
N ALA A 204 -2.13 17.57 -1.27
CA ALA A 204 -0.94 16.75 -1.44
C ALA A 204 0.34 17.57 -1.55
N THR A 205 1.48 16.95 -1.28
CA THR A 205 2.81 17.54 -1.46
C THR A 205 3.36 17.35 -2.87
N ILE A 206 2.64 16.63 -3.73
CA ILE A 206 2.94 16.40 -5.14
C ILE A 206 1.74 16.79 -6.00
N SER A 207 1.95 17.02 -7.28
CA SER A 207 0.88 17.41 -8.23
C SER A 207 -0.15 16.29 -8.41
N PRO A 208 -1.45 16.71 -8.46
CA PRO A 208 -2.02 18.01 -8.21
C PRO A 208 -2.08 18.32 -6.70
N TYR A 209 -1.57 19.49 -6.29
CA TYR A 209 -1.41 19.83 -4.87
C TYR A 209 -2.73 19.99 -4.11
N LEU A 210 -3.77 20.41 -4.82
CA LEU A 210 -5.11 20.63 -4.27
C LEU A 210 -6.17 20.20 -5.29
N ARG A 211 -7.15 19.41 -4.84
CA ARG A 211 -8.27 19.00 -5.69
C ARG A 211 -9.54 18.84 -4.88
N LEU A 212 -10.59 19.52 -5.31
CA LEU A 212 -11.96 19.27 -4.86
C LEU A 212 -12.67 18.42 -5.91
N SER A 213 -13.27 17.32 -5.47
CA SER A 213 -13.98 16.36 -6.31
C SER A 213 -15.41 16.15 -5.82
N LEU A 214 -16.36 16.03 -6.74
CA LEU A 214 -17.72 15.61 -6.47
C LEU A 214 -17.87 14.12 -6.77
N ARG A 215 -18.83 13.44 -6.14
CA ARG A 215 -19.08 11.99 -6.31
C ARG A 215 -19.20 11.56 -7.78
N ARG A 216 -19.70 12.44 -8.65
CA ARG A 216 -19.86 12.19 -10.10
C ARG A 216 -18.67 12.64 -10.95
N SER A 217 -17.69 13.35 -10.37
CA SER A 217 -16.52 13.79 -11.12
C SER A 217 -15.54 12.64 -11.38
N LYS A 218 -14.67 12.81 -12.37
CA LYS A 218 -13.57 11.87 -12.63
C LYS A 218 -12.65 11.79 -11.42
N ARG A 219 -12.04 10.64 -11.17
CA ARG A 219 -11.02 10.45 -10.14
C ARG A 219 -9.84 11.40 -10.39
N VAL A 220 -9.27 11.95 -9.33
CA VAL A 220 -8.02 12.69 -9.44
C VAL A 220 -6.90 11.74 -9.84
N ARG A 221 -6.03 12.17 -10.76
CA ARG A 221 -4.86 11.39 -11.18
C ARG A 221 -3.62 11.98 -10.50
N VAL A 222 -2.85 11.13 -9.84
CA VAL A 222 -1.60 11.49 -9.16
C VAL A 222 -0.49 10.65 -9.76
N THR A 223 0.50 11.30 -10.40
CA THR A 223 1.65 10.59 -10.98
C THR A 223 2.72 10.35 -9.92
N LEU A 224 3.21 9.12 -9.87
CA LEU A 224 4.28 8.68 -8.97
C LEU A 224 5.52 8.34 -9.79
N ALA A 225 6.67 8.94 -9.45
CA ALA A 225 7.96 8.72 -10.09
C ALA A 225 9.04 8.34 -9.04
N PRO A 226 10.05 7.52 -9.42
CA PRO A 226 11.07 7.03 -8.49
C PRO A 226 12.25 7.99 -8.31
N ASP A 227 12.11 9.28 -8.63
CA ASP A 227 13.20 10.28 -8.67
C ASP A 227 14.05 10.30 -7.41
N VAL A 228 13.41 10.11 -6.25
CA VAL A 228 14.08 10.06 -4.95
C VAL A 228 15.04 8.86 -4.81
N LEU A 229 14.81 7.75 -5.51
CA LEU A 229 15.72 6.60 -5.54
C LEU A 229 16.85 6.83 -6.55
N LEU A 230 16.53 7.44 -7.70
CA LEU A 230 17.48 7.68 -8.78
C LEU A 230 18.49 8.77 -8.42
N SER A 231 18.11 9.78 -7.65
CA SER A 231 19.00 10.83 -7.17
C SER A 231 20.06 10.30 -6.18
N HIS A 232 19.70 9.37 -5.32
CA HIS A 232 20.66 8.74 -4.39
C HIS A 232 21.67 7.81 -5.07
N ALA A 233 21.29 7.16 -6.17
CA ALA A 233 22.21 6.31 -6.93
C ALA A 233 23.31 7.12 -7.61
N LYS A 234 23.05 8.36 -8.01
CA LYS A 234 24.05 9.26 -8.61
C LYS A 234 25.07 9.79 -7.59
N THR A 235 24.67 9.98 -6.32
CA THR A 235 25.54 10.51 -5.25
C THR A 235 26.46 9.44 -4.63
N SER A 236 26.17 8.15 -4.80
CA SER A 236 26.99 7.06 -4.27
C SER A 236 28.06 6.54 -5.24
N ASN A 237 28.05 7.01 -6.50
CA ASN A 237 29.01 6.64 -7.56
C ASN A 237 29.93 7.79 -7.97
N GLY A 238 29.99 8.87 -7.17
CA GLY A 238 30.87 10.02 -7.37
C GLY A 238 31.97 10.11 -6.32
#